data_f2f90a4e07b09d0e033be2f2a504bc69
#
_entry.id   f2f90a4e07b09d0e033be2f2a504bc69
#
_cell.length_a   1.000
_cell.length_b   1.000
_cell.length_c   1.000
_cell.angle_alpha   90.00
_cell.angle_beta   90.00
_cell.angle_gamma   90.00
#
_symmetry.space_group_name_H-M   'P 1'
#
loop_
_entity.id
_entity.type
_entity.pdbx_description
1 polymer ?
#
loop_
_entity_poly.entity_id
_entity_poly.type
_entity_poly.pdbx_seq_one_letter_code
_entity_poly.pdbx_strand_id
1 'polypeptide(L)'
;FDVAEKEYYTNWDRTHAFSALGNYQFNKKWELNWRWTLQSGQAYTPILGYYVQKFPESPEEIFRTIPGSRNSGRYKPYNRLDLGAVYHAKIGKTNVDFFFQIINTFNNKNTFRKVYSLGNPYNGLDDDDDWVEEKHDTNGNGRPDPGEFNVDEPDEGKIRERDISLFP
;
A
#
# COMPACT_ATOMS: atom_id res chain seq x y z
N PHE A 1 -17.23 25.26 -19.27
CA PHE A 1 -17.23 24.20 -18.27
C PHE A 1 -16.99 24.88 -16.95
N ASP A 2 -18.05 25.06 -16.18
CA ASP A 2 -17.96 25.51 -14.79
C ASP A 2 -17.32 24.39 -14.00
N VAL A 3 -16.02 24.49 -13.75
CA VAL A 3 -15.34 23.66 -12.79
C VAL A 3 -15.73 24.25 -11.44
N ALA A 4 -16.81 23.75 -10.86
CA ALA A 4 -17.14 24.06 -9.47
C ALA A 4 -15.87 23.83 -8.65
N GLU A 5 -15.34 24.87 -8.01
CA GLU A 5 -14.19 24.79 -7.10
C GLU A 5 -14.58 23.88 -5.92
N LYS A 6 -14.45 22.58 -6.13
CA LYS A 6 -14.65 21.62 -5.07
C LYS A 6 -13.40 21.60 -4.23
N GLU A 7 -13.50 22.02 -2.99
CA GLU A 7 -12.39 21.89 -2.03
C GLU A 7 -11.96 20.44 -1.92
N TYR A 8 -10.65 20.21 -1.98
CA TYR A 8 -10.06 18.90 -1.83
C TYR A 8 -8.78 18.98 -0.99
N TYR A 9 -8.48 17.92 -0.29
CA TYR A 9 -7.23 17.82 0.47
C TYR A 9 -6.01 17.78 -0.46
N THR A 10 -4.91 18.37 -0.04
CA THR A 10 -3.64 18.26 -0.77
C THR A 10 -3.08 16.84 -0.64
N ASN A 11 -2.23 16.42 -1.59
CA ASN A 11 -1.57 15.11 -1.52
C ASN A 11 -0.68 14.94 -0.27
N TRP A 12 -0.28 16.04 0.36
CA TRP A 12 0.58 16.07 1.54
C TRP A 12 -0.21 16.17 2.84
N ASP A 13 -1.54 16.27 2.76
CA ASP A 13 -2.36 16.49 3.92
C ASP A 13 -2.27 15.33 4.91
N ARG A 14 -1.87 15.66 6.12
CA ARG A 14 -1.87 14.81 7.30
C ARG A 14 -2.50 15.59 8.42
N THR A 15 -3.72 15.23 8.78
CA THR A 15 -4.54 15.98 9.74
C THR A 15 -3.87 16.10 11.10
N HIS A 16 -3.17 15.05 11.53
CA HIS A 16 -2.46 15.01 12.81
C HIS A 16 -1.06 14.45 12.62
N ALA A 17 -0.08 15.08 13.26
CA ALA A 17 1.29 14.60 13.33
C ALA A 17 1.83 14.80 14.73
N PHE A 18 2.38 13.74 15.30
CA PHE A 18 3.04 13.74 16.59
C PHE A 18 4.44 13.13 16.45
N SER A 19 5.42 13.79 17.04
CA SER A 19 6.80 13.26 17.14
C SER A 19 7.35 13.50 18.52
N ALA A 20 7.84 12.45 19.13
CA ALA A 20 8.57 12.49 20.39
C ALA A 20 9.99 11.97 20.19
N LEU A 21 10.94 12.71 20.73
CA LEU A 21 12.36 12.38 20.73
C LEU A 21 12.83 12.40 22.17
N GLY A 22 13.65 11.46 22.51
CA GLY A 22 14.26 11.46 23.82
C GLY A 22 15.66 10.88 23.81
N ASN A 23 16.47 11.38 24.71
CA ASN A 23 17.79 10.91 24.99
C ASN A 23 17.94 10.82 26.50
N TYR A 24 18.42 9.70 27.01
CA TYR A 24 18.59 9.44 28.42
C TYR A 24 19.94 8.82 28.70
N GLN A 25 20.79 9.54 29.39
CA GLN A 25 22.08 9.03 29.85
C GLN A 25 21.89 8.26 31.15
N PHE A 26 21.84 6.92 31.06
CA PHE A 26 21.65 6.03 32.21
C PHE A 26 22.84 6.07 33.15
N ASN A 27 24.05 6.14 32.59
CA ASN A 27 25.29 6.31 33.34
C ASN A 27 26.42 6.83 32.43
N LYS A 28 27.64 6.97 32.88
CA LYS A 28 28.79 7.45 32.09
C LYS A 28 29.13 6.56 30.89
N LYS A 29 28.60 5.34 30.83
CA LYS A 29 28.89 4.38 29.76
C LYS A 29 27.72 4.12 28.86
N TRP A 30 26.49 4.32 29.28
CA TRP A 30 25.29 3.99 28.55
C TRP A 30 24.40 5.19 28.34
N GLU A 31 24.02 5.39 27.10
CA GLU A 31 23.07 6.39 26.64
C GLU A 31 21.97 5.68 25.83
N LEU A 32 20.72 5.99 26.13
CA LEU A 32 19.54 5.47 25.44
C LEU A 32 18.87 6.59 24.69
N ASN A 33 18.47 6.33 23.46
CA ASN A 33 17.73 7.28 22.66
C ASN A 33 16.49 6.61 22.04
N TRP A 34 15.46 7.41 21.80
CA TRP A 34 14.25 6.95 21.12
C TRP A 34 13.69 8.06 20.23
N ARG A 35 13.03 7.62 19.17
CA ARG A 35 12.23 8.49 18.33
C ARG A 35 10.92 7.80 18.02
N TRP A 36 9.83 8.41 18.43
CA TRP A 36 8.49 7.95 18.10
C TRP A 36 7.80 8.95 17.18
N THR A 37 7.29 8.47 16.05
CA THR A 37 6.55 9.27 15.07
C THR A 37 5.20 8.62 14.82
N LEU A 38 4.14 9.39 15.05
CA LEU A 38 2.76 9.00 14.82
C LEU A 38 2.11 10.05 13.93
N GLN A 39 1.52 9.65 12.80
CA GLN A 39 0.89 10.58 11.86
C GLN A 39 -0.39 9.98 11.30
N SER A 40 -1.41 10.81 11.06
CA SER A 40 -2.60 10.38 10.33
C SER A 40 -2.25 10.01 8.89
N GLY A 41 -3.10 9.17 8.28
CA GLY A 41 -2.91 8.74 6.90
C GLY A 41 -2.91 9.92 5.92
N GLN A 42 -1.99 9.89 4.97
CA GLN A 42 -1.91 10.84 3.87
C GLN A 42 -3.10 10.66 2.92
N ALA A 43 -3.57 11.76 2.34
CA ALA A 43 -4.66 11.73 1.37
C ALA A 43 -4.20 11.10 0.03
N TYR A 44 -5.08 10.37 -0.64
CA TYR A 44 -4.86 9.85 -1.98
C TYR A 44 -6.18 9.80 -2.76
N THR A 45 -6.08 9.78 -4.10
CA THR A 45 -7.23 9.60 -4.98
C THR A 45 -7.45 8.10 -5.22
N PRO A 46 -8.59 7.53 -4.78
CA PRO A 46 -8.88 6.12 -5.03
C PRO A 46 -9.16 5.86 -6.52
N ILE A 47 -8.86 4.66 -6.97
CA ILE A 47 -9.28 4.18 -8.29
C ILE A 47 -10.54 3.36 -8.09
N LEU A 48 -11.62 3.74 -8.78
CA LEU A 48 -12.95 3.13 -8.65
C LEU A 48 -13.17 2.00 -9.65
N GLY A 49 -12.44 2.02 -10.75
CA GLY A 49 -12.62 1.06 -11.80
C GLY A 49 -11.62 1.26 -12.94
N TYR A 50 -11.81 0.53 -14.01
CA TYR A 50 -11.08 0.72 -15.25
C TYR A 50 -12.02 0.48 -16.45
N TYR A 51 -11.59 0.92 -17.62
CA TYR A 51 -12.23 0.61 -18.89
C TYR A 51 -11.19 0.34 -19.95
N VAL A 52 -11.57 -0.46 -20.92
CA VAL A 52 -10.72 -0.77 -22.08
C VAL A 52 -11.02 0.20 -23.21
N GLN A 53 -10.02 0.93 -23.64
CA GLN A 53 -10.12 1.79 -24.80
C GLN A 53 -9.61 1.03 -26.03
N LYS A 54 -10.52 0.77 -26.97
CA LYS A 54 -10.21 0.15 -28.27
C LYS A 54 -10.12 1.23 -29.35
N PHE A 55 -9.14 1.12 -30.23
CA PHE A 55 -8.99 2.01 -31.37
C PHE A 55 -9.36 1.25 -32.64
N PRO A 56 -10.19 1.82 -33.54
CA PRO A 56 -10.65 1.14 -34.73
C PRO A 56 -9.52 0.69 -35.69
N GLU A 57 -8.39 1.38 -35.67
CA GLU A 57 -7.24 1.15 -36.56
C GLU A 57 -6.06 0.43 -35.88
N SER A 58 -6.18 0.06 -34.61
CA SER A 58 -5.10 -0.62 -33.85
C SER A 58 -5.65 -1.82 -33.12
N PRO A 59 -4.98 -2.97 -33.18
CA PRO A 59 -5.34 -4.13 -32.35
C PRO A 59 -4.98 -3.95 -30.88
N GLU A 60 -4.33 -2.85 -30.51
CA GLU A 60 -3.93 -2.59 -29.13
C GLU A 60 -5.12 -2.12 -28.29
N GLU A 61 -5.30 -2.78 -27.17
CA GLU A 61 -6.24 -2.39 -26.12
C GLU A 61 -5.51 -1.62 -25.02
N ILE A 62 -5.98 -0.42 -24.71
CA ILE A 62 -5.37 0.41 -23.65
C ILE A 62 -6.30 0.45 -22.46
N PHE A 63 -5.81 -0.06 -21.34
CA PHE A 63 -6.52 0.02 -20.06
C PHE A 63 -6.40 1.43 -19.46
N ARG A 64 -7.55 2.01 -19.15
CA ARG A 64 -7.67 3.33 -18.51
C ARG A 64 -8.34 3.20 -17.17
N THR A 65 -7.75 3.80 -16.14
CA THR A 65 -8.33 3.83 -14.80
C THR A 65 -9.38 4.92 -14.67
N ILE A 66 -10.42 4.64 -13.90
CA ILE A 66 -11.46 5.60 -13.52
C ILE A 66 -11.12 6.09 -12.11
N PRO A 67 -10.59 7.32 -11.95
CA PRO A 67 -10.30 7.87 -10.64
C PRO A 67 -11.58 8.26 -9.92
N GLY A 68 -11.60 8.08 -8.62
CA GLY A 68 -12.62 8.64 -7.73
C GLY A 68 -12.42 10.13 -7.46
N SER A 69 -13.11 10.64 -6.46
CA SER A 69 -12.96 12.03 -6.04
C SER A 69 -11.52 12.29 -5.60
N ARG A 70 -10.96 13.42 -6.04
CA ARG A 70 -9.57 13.79 -5.77
C ARG A 70 -9.28 13.80 -4.26
N ASN A 71 -8.26 13.05 -3.85
CA ASN A 71 -7.76 12.96 -2.48
C ASN A 71 -8.82 12.62 -1.42
N SER A 72 -9.86 11.85 -1.82
CA SER A 72 -10.95 11.43 -0.92
C SER A 72 -10.60 10.24 -0.03
N GLY A 73 -9.61 9.45 -0.42
CA GLY A 73 -9.12 8.32 0.38
C GLY A 73 -8.02 8.72 1.35
N ARG A 74 -7.82 7.92 2.39
CA ARG A 74 -6.74 8.08 3.36
C ARG A 74 -5.96 6.78 3.49
N TYR A 75 -4.61 6.87 3.47
CA TYR A 75 -3.74 5.75 3.83
C TYR A 75 -3.93 5.38 5.30
N LYS A 76 -3.42 4.21 5.67
CA LYS A 76 -3.33 3.83 7.09
C LYS A 76 -2.44 4.82 7.85
N PRO A 77 -2.71 5.07 9.15
CA PRO A 77 -1.85 5.93 9.96
C PRO A 77 -0.41 5.41 9.97
N TYR A 78 0.53 6.35 9.91
CA TYR A 78 1.95 6.06 10.06
C TYR A 78 2.31 6.00 11.54
N ASN A 79 2.94 4.90 11.98
CA ASN A 79 3.41 4.74 13.34
C ASN A 79 4.78 4.04 13.32
N ARG A 80 5.81 4.69 13.85
CA ARG A 80 7.16 4.16 13.91
C ARG A 80 7.84 4.56 15.21
N LEU A 81 8.35 3.56 15.92
CA LEU A 81 9.23 3.73 17.06
C LEU A 81 10.63 3.20 16.72
N ASP A 82 11.63 4.05 16.86
CA ASP A 82 13.02 3.67 16.74
C ASP A 82 13.65 3.78 18.15
N LEU A 83 14.39 2.77 18.55
CA LEU A 83 15.14 2.73 19.80
C LEU A 83 16.62 2.62 19.49
N GLY A 84 17.45 3.31 20.26
CA GLY A 84 18.88 3.24 20.14
C GLY A 84 19.57 3.20 21.50
N ALA A 85 20.75 2.64 21.51
CA ALA A 85 21.66 2.66 22.67
C ALA A 85 23.09 2.93 22.20
N VAL A 86 23.81 3.72 22.98
CA VAL A 86 25.22 3.98 22.77
C VAL A 86 25.98 3.49 24.00
N TYR A 87 27.02 2.69 23.76
CA TYR A 87 27.93 2.26 24.80
C TYR A 87 29.31 2.90 24.62
N HIS A 88 29.70 3.72 25.58
CA HIS A 88 31.00 4.40 25.61
C HIS A 88 32.03 3.51 26.30
N ALA A 89 33.02 3.09 25.56
CA ALA A 89 34.12 2.28 26.06
C ALA A 89 35.45 3.03 25.95
N LYS A 90 36.39 2.71 26.83
CA LYS A 90 37.76 3.16 26.67
C LYS A 90 38.69 1.96 26.51
N ILE A 91 39.34 1.89 25.35
CA ILE A 91 40.27 0.81 25.02
C ILE A 91 41.69 1.42 25.00
N GLY A 92 42.43 1.20 26.07
CA GLY A 92 43.72 1.82 26.26
C GLY A 92 43.60 3.34 26.37
N LYS A 93 44.16 4.06 25.39
CA LYS A 93 44.08 5.54 25.31
C LYS A 93 42.98 6.05 24.38
N THR A 94 42.25 5.16 23.69
CA THR A 94 41.23 5.50 22.71
C THR A 94 39.84 5.37 23.30
N ASN A 95 38.97 6.36 23.06
CA ASN A 95 37.55 6.26 23.33
C ASN A 95 36.87 5.62 22.10
N VAL A 96 36.00 4.66 22.38
CA VAL A 96 35.24 3.90 21.35
C VAL A 96 33.78 3.89 21.73
N ASP A 97 32.92 4.26 20.78
CA ASP A 97 31.47 4.25 20.96
C ASP A 97 30.85 3.14 20.10
N PHE A 98 30.07 2.29 20.76
CA PHE A 98 29.30 1.24 20.11
C PHE A 98 27.83 1.68 20.00
N PHE A 99 27.31 1.67 18.77
CA PHE A 99 25.92 2.06 18.47
C PHE A 99 25.09 0.82 18.22
N PHE A 100 23.95 0.73 18.92
CA PHE A 100 22.93 -0.29 18.72
C PHE A 100 21.64 0.41 18.36
N GLN A 101 20.97 -0.03 17.30
CA GLN A 101 19.71 0.58 16.88
C GLN A 101 18.70 -0.47 16.45
N ILE A 102 17.46 -0.32 16.92
CA ILE A 102 16.31 -1.08 16.49
C ILE A 102 15.37 -0.10 15.79
N ILE A 103 15.18 -0.30 14.51
CA ILE A 103 14.32 0.54 13.66
C ILE A 103 12.95 -0.11 13.57
N ASN A 104 11.89 0.71 13.67
CA ASN A 104 10.51 0.23 13.58
C ASN A 104 10.19 -0.88 14.59
N THR A 105 10.47 -0.61 15.86
CA THR A 105 10.34 -1.57 16.99
C THR A 105 8.95 -2.23 17.04
N PHE A 106 7.89 -1.53 16.64
CA PHE A 106 6.54 -2.08 16.57
C PHE A 106 6.27 -2.95 15.36
N ASN A 107 7.24 -3.07 14.45
CA ASN A 107 7.08 -3.79 13.17
C ASN A 107 5.82 -3.39 12.39
N ASN A 108 5.46 -2.11 12.43
CA ASN A 108 4.30 -1.61 11.70
C ASN A 108 4.59 -1.55 10.20
N LYS A 109 3.68 -2.12 9.41
CA LYS A 109 3.69 -1.99 7.96
C LYS A 109 3.12 -0.63 7.55
N ASN A 110 3.98 0.39 7.61
CA ASN A 110 3.62 1.75 7.23
C ASN A 110 3.47 1.86 5.72
N THR A 111 2.26 2.13 5.25
CA THR A 111 1.95 2.21 3.83
C THR A 111 2.67 3.40 3.20
N PHE A 112 3.47 3.14 2.18
CA PHE A 112 4.13 4.17 1.38
C PHE A 112 3.28 4.61 0.20
N ARG A 113 2.70 3.64 -0.51
CA ARG A 113 1.79 3.87 -1.64
C ARG A 113 0.89 2.67 -1.86
N LYS A 114 -0.22 2.91 -2.55
CA LYS A 114 -1.05 1.87 -3.11
C LYS A 114 -0.63 1.60 -4.55
N VAL A 115 -0.57 0.35 -4.92
CA VAL A 115 -0.37 -0.08 -6.29
C VAL A 115 -1.62 -0.82 -6.72
N TYR A 116 -2.12 -0.44 -7.86
CA TYR A 116 -3.23 -1.08 -8.50
C TYR A 116 -2.68 -1.94 -9.64
N SER A 117 -3.01 -3.21 -9.62
CA SER A 117 -2.74 -4.11 -10.74
C SER A 117 -4.08 -4.57 -11.29
N LEU A 118 -4.19 -4.57 -12.59
CA LEU A 118 -5.22 -5.33 -13.26
C LEU A 118 -4.84 -6.79 -13.11
N GLY A 119 -5.75 -7.62 -12.61
CA GLY A 119 -5.59 -9.07 -12.69
C GLY A 119 -5.43 -9.48 -14.15
N ASN A 120 -4.83 -10.65 -14.40
CA ASN A 120 -4.92 -11.23 -15.73
C ASN A 120 -6.36 -11.76 -15.91
N PRO A 121 -7.16 -11.20 -16.83
CA PRO A 121 -8.54 -11.67 -17.01
C PRO A 121 -8.59 -13.13 -17.53
N TYR A 122 -7.47 -13.63 -18.05
CA TYR A 122 -7.35 -14.98 -18.60
C TYR A 122 -6.43 -15.84 -17.70
N ASN A 123 -6.81 -15.99 -16.46
CA ASN A 123 -6.02 -16.73 -15.46
C ASN A 123 -6.59 -18.10 -15.10
N GLY A 124 -7.72 -18.47 -15.68
CA GLY A 124 -8.44 -19.71 -15.42
C GLY A 124 -9.25 -19.68 -14.12
N LEU A 125 -9.55 -18.49 -13.61
CA LEU A 125 -10.34 -18.30 -12.39
C LEU A 125 -11.50 -17.35 -12.69
N ASP A 126 -12.67 -17.68 -12.13
CA ASP A 126 -13.81 -16.78 -12.05
C ASP A 126 -13.50 -15.70 -10.99
N ASP A 127 -12.96 -14.54 -11.44
CA ASP A 127 -12.49 -13.49 -10.55
C ASP A 127 -13.62 -12.56 -10.07
N ASP A 128 -14.79 -12.54 -10.72
CA ASP A 128 -15.94 -11.70 -10.38
C ASP A 128 -17.17 -12.45 -9.85
N ASP A 129 -17.05 -13.79 -9.76
CA ASP A 129 -18.07 -14.70 -9.22
C ASP A 129 -19.39 -14.69 -10.05
N ASP A 130 -19.30 -14.58 -11.38
CA ASP A 130 -20.47 -14.62 -12.26
C ASP A 130 -20.69 -15.98 -12.96
N TRP A 131 -19.76 -16.92 -12.76
CA TRP A 131 -19.91 -18.30 -13.20
C TRP A 131 -21.05 -19.00 -12.44
N VAL A 132 -21.91 -19.70 -13.16
CA VAL A 132 -23.05 -20.41 -12.61
C VAL A 132 -23.01 -21.88 -13.04
N GLU A 133 -22.88 -22.80 -12.08
CA GLU A 133 -22.78 -24.24 -12.29
C GLU A 133 -23.87 -24.79 -13.24
N GLU A 134 -25.13 -24.42 -13.04
CA GLU A 134 -26.24 -24.93 -13.83
C GLU A 134 -26.20 -24.54 -15.32
N LYS A 135 -25.41 -23.49 -15.66
CA LYS A 135 -25.37 -22.91 -17.01
C LYS A 135 -24.02 -23.06 -17.67
N HIS A 136 -22.95 -22.96 -16.91
CA HIS A 136 -21.60 -22.76 -17.43
C HIS A 136 -20.71 -23.99 -17.22
N ASP A 137 -21.05 -24.89 -16.29
CA ASP A 137 -20.33 -26.15 -16.08
C ASP A 137 -20.53 -27.09 -17.25
N THR A 138 -19.58 -27.12 -18.16
CA THR A 138 -19.63 -27.94 -19.38
C THR A 138 -19.13 -29.38 -19.16
N ASN A 139 -18.40 -29.60 -18.11
CA ASN A 139 -17.77 -30.91 -17.80
C ASN A 139 -18.40 -31.63 -16.60
N GLY A 140 -19.31 -30.97 -15.87
CA GLY A 140 -20.09 -31.55 -14.77
C GLY A 140 -19.30 -31.76 -13.48
N ASN A 141 -18.25 -31.00 -13.24
CA ASN A 141 -17.39 -31.14 -12.07
C ASN A 141 -17.77 -30.19 -10.91
N GLY A 142 -18.70 -29.26 -11.11
CA GLY A 142 -19.16 -28.28 -10.13
C GLY A 142 -18.15 -27.19 -9.80
N ARG A 143 -17.21 -26.86 -10.71
CA ARG A 143 -16.19 -25.84 -10.52
C ARG A 143 -16.00 -25.03 -11.79
N PRO A 144 -15.70 -23.72 -11.68
CA PRO A 144 -15.26 -22.93 -12.81
C PRO A 144 -13.90 -23.43 -13.33
N ASP A 145 -13.84 -23.80 -14.60
CA ASP A 145 -12.62 -24.30 -15.24
C ASP A 145 -12.20 -23.39 -16.41
N PRO A 146 -10.90 -23.26 -16.67
CA PRO A 146 -10.42 -22.46 -17.81
C PRO A 146 -11.06 -22.86 -19.13
N GLY A 147 -11.62 -21.90 -19.84
CA GLY A 147 -12.29 -22.08 -21.12
C GLY A 147 -13.80 -22.36 -21.02
N GLU A 148 -14.36 -22.42 -19.84
CA GLU A 148 -15.80 -22.32 -19.64
C GLU A 148 -16.29 -20.89 -19.77
N PHE A 149 -17.55 -20.69 -20.12
CA PHE A 149 -18.14 -19.37 -20.24
C PHE A 149 -18.17 -18.71 -18.86
N ASN A 150 -17.89 -17.40 -18.80
CA ASN A 150 -17.77 -16.62 -17.57
C ASN A 150 -16.65 -17.10 -16.61
N VAL A 151 -15.52 -17.61 -17.14
CA VAL A 151 -14.32 -17.92 -16.36
C VAL A 151 -13.10 -17.10 -16.82
N ASP A 152 -12.94 -16.94 -18.13
CA ASP A 152 -11.80 -16.23 -18.72
C ASP A 152 -12.32 -15.17 -19.73
N GLU A 153 -12.97 -14.14 -19.22
CA GLU A 153 -13.54 -13.06 -20.05
C GLU A 153 -12.81 -11.73 -19.84
N PRO A 154 -12.95 -10.75 -20.75
CA PRO A 154 -12.25 -9.46 -20.64
C PRO A 154 -12.61 -8.64 -19.40
N ASP A 155 -13.73 -8.90 -18.74
CA ASP A 155 -14.22 -8.24 -17.53
C ASP A 155 -13.83 -8.96 -16.24
N GLU A 156 -13.27 -10.17 -16.31
CA GLU A 156 -12.74 -10.94 -15.18
C GLU A 156 -11.62 -10.23 -14.39
N GLY A 157 -10.96 -9.28 -15.00
CA GLY A 157 -9.81 -8.60 -14.37
C GLY A 157 -10.19 -7.68 -13.23
N LYS A 158 -10.34 -8.18 -12.03
CA LYS A 158 -10.53 -7.32 -10.83
C LYS A 158 -9.33 -6.43 -10.57
N ILE A 159 -9.59 -5.16 -10.25
CA ILE A 159 -8.55 -4.27 -9.74
C ILE A 159 -8.10 -4.78 -8.36
N ARG A 160 -6.85 -5.21 -8.30
CA ARG A 160 -6.21 -5.58 -7.04
C ARG A 160 -5.47 -4.39 -6.47
N GLU A 161 -5.88 -3.96 -5.29
CA GLU A 161 -5.21 -2.92 -4.54
C GLU A 161 -4.22 -3.56 -3.57
N ARG A 162 -2.97 -3.12 -3.62
CA ARG A 162 -1.92 -3.57 -2.72
C ARG A 162 -1.22 -2.39 -2.04
N ASP A 163 -1.16 -2.42 -0.72
CA ASP A 163 -0.35 -1.51 0.06
C ASP A 163 1.13 -1.91 -0.05
N ILE A 164 1.97 -0.96 -0.47
CA ILE A 164 3.42 -1.12 -0.39
C ILE A 164 3.89 -0.41 0.87
N SER A 165 4.52 -1.14 1.77
CA SER A 165 5.14 -0.60 2.98
C SER A 165 6.62 -0.30 2.76
N LEU A 166 7.14 0.69 3.51
CA LEU A 166 8.57 1.06 3.49
C LEU A 166 9.47 0.01 4.14
N PHE A 167 8.90 -0.80 5.03
CA PHE A 167 9.58 -1.89 5.71
C PHE A 167 8.70 -3.13 5.63
N PRO A 168 9.26 -4.28 5.26
CA PRO A 168 8.52 -5.54 5.15
C PRO A 168 8.00 -6.03 6.50
#